data_4d3511830708c237ba72639f47cbe81b
#
_entry.id   4d3511830708c237ba72639f47cbe81b
#
_cell.length_a   1.000
_cell.length_b   1.000
_cell.length_c   1.000
_cell.angle_alpha   90.00
_cell.angle_beta   90.00
_cell.angle_gamma   90.00
#
_symmetry.space_group_name_H-M   'P 1'
#
loop_
_entity.id
_entity.type
_entity.pdbx_description
1 polymer ?
#
loop_
_entity_poly.entity_id
_entity_poly.type
_entity_poly.pdbx_seq_one_letter_code
_entity_poly.pdbx_strand_id
1 'polypeptide(L)'
;MCIRDRASWVIHGALFRFPTLKVGIVEAGSKWMFPLLESMAEVWKKAPEAFPGNPLEEIKNRIYVSPFYEEGIDDLINLIGVDQVLYGSDWPHPEGLAEPTHYVTALEHLSLEDQAKIMGGNLGRLVTT
;
A
#
# COMPACT_ATOMS: atom_id res chain seq x y z
N MET A 1 6.67 -12.67 3.07
CA MET A 1 5.72 -12.72 1.91
C MET A 1 6.43 -12.20 0.67
N CYS A 2 6.45 -12.94 -0.45
CA CYS A 2 7.20 -12.50 -1.65
C CYS A 2 6.33 -11.67 -2.61
N ILE A 3 6.95 -11.01 -3.59
CA ILE A 3 6.22 -10.20 -4.62
C ILE A 3 5.21 -11.07 -5.37
N ARG A 4 5.53 -12.35 -5.61
CA ARG A 4 4.63 -13.31 -6.26
C ARG A 4 3.31 -13.47 -5.50
N ASP A 5 3.34 -13.52 -4.18
CA ASP A 5 2.14 -13.69 -3.36
C ASP A 5 1.21 -12.47 -3.50
N ARG A 6 1.80 -11.27 -3.56
CA ARG A 6 1.06 -10.01 -3.73
C ARG A 6 0.44 -9.91 -5.12
N ALA A 7 1.20 -10.27 -6.16
CA ALA A 7 0.69 -10.35 -7.53
C ALA A 7 -0.47 -11.35 -7.63
N SER A 8 -0.42 -12.46 -6.90
CA SER A 8 -1.43 -13.53 -6.96
C SER A 8 -2.84 -13.07 -6.58
N TRP A 9 -2.99 -12.10 -5.66
CA TRP A 9 -4.29 -11.53 -5.30
C TRP A 9 -5.04 -10.97 -6.51
N VAL A 10 -4.30 -10.42 -7.46
CA VAL A 10 -4.84 -9.84 -8.68
C VAL A 10 -4.91 -10.87 -9.80
N ILE A 11 -3.78 -11.55 -10.09
CA ILE A 11 -3.65 -12.51 -11.20
C ILE A 11 -4.64 -13.66 -11.07
N HIS A 12 -4.83 -14.20 -9.85
CA HIS A 12 -5.83 -15.25 -9.60
C HIS A 12 -7.24 -14.72 -9.32
N GLY A 13 -7.45 -13.42 -9.51
CA GLY A 13 -8.76 -12.79 -9.48
C GLY A 13 -9.41 -12.70 -8.09
N ALA A 14 -8.65 -12.81 -6.99
CA ALA A 14 -9.21 -12.74 -5.65
C ALA A 14 -9.88 -11.38 -5.38
N LEU A 15 -9.24 -10.27 -5.75
CA LEU A 15 -9.79 -8.93 -5.59
C LEU A 15 -11.07 -8.74 -6.43
N PHE A 16 -11.16 -9.36 -7.59
CA PHE A 16 -12.36 -9.29 -8.43
C PHE A 16 -13.51 -10.13 -7.88
N ARG A 17 -13.21 -11.33 -7.35
CA ARG A 17 -14.22 -12.22 -6.76
C ARG A 17 -14.78 -11.72 -5.43
N PHE A 18 -13.98 -10.98 -4.69
CA PHE A 18 -14.34 -10.44 -3.39
C PHE A 18 -14.21 -8.90 -3.40
N PRO A 19 -15.23 -8.20 -3.94
CA PRO A 19 -15.13 -6.75 -4.18
C PRO A 19 -15.00 -5.89 -2.91
N THR A 20 -15.34 -6.43 -1.75
CA THR A 20 -15.17 -5.76 -0.44
C THR A 20 -13.84 -6.10 0.23
N LEU A 21 -13.08 -7.07 -0.31
CA LEU A 21 -11.78 -7.46 0.26
C LEU A 21 -10.78 -6.31 0.15
N LYS A 22 -10.18 -5.96 1.28
CA LYS A 22 -9.04 -5.06 1.39
C LYS A 22 -7.86 -5.81 1.98
N VAL A 23 -6.65 -5.46 1.58
CA VAL A 23 -5.43 -6.17 1.99
C VAL A 23 -4.43 -5.15 2.54
N GLY A 24 -4.04 -5.31 3.81
CA GLY A 24 -2.95 -4.56 4.42
C GLY A 24 -1.62 -5.32 4.30
N ILE A 25 -0.62 -4.69 3.72
CA ILE A 25 0.75 -5.22 3.62
C ILE A 25 1.60 -4.46 4.63
N VAL A 26 2.02 -5.18 5.67
CA VAL A 26 2.86 -4.66 6.75
C VAL A 26 4.19 -5.43 6.81
N GLU A 27 5.21 -4.84 7.41
CA GLU A 27 6.56 -5.42 7.56
C GLU A 27 7.19 -5.92 6.24
N ALA A 28 6.95 -5.20 5.16
CA ALA A 28 7.43 -5.61 3.84
C ALA A 28 7.95 -4.44 2.99
N GLY A 29 8.00 -3.25 3.57
CA GLY A 29 8.34 -2.02 2.88
C GLY A 29 7.42 -1.71 1.70
N SER A 30 7.79 -0.73 0.90
CA SER A 30 6.99 -0.26 -0.24
C SER A 30 7.67 -0.43 -1.61
N LYS A 31 9.00 -0.59 -1.66
CA LYS A 31 9.78 -0.60 -2.91
C LYS A 31 9.38 -1.67 -3.93
N TRP A 32 8.77 -2.76 -3.47
CA TRP A 32 8.24 -3.82 -4.31
C TRP A 32 7.03 -3.39 -5.16
N MET A 33 6.34 -2.33 -4.75
CA MET A 33 5.10 -1.87 -5.41
C MET A 33 5.39 -1.32 -6.82
N PHE A 34 6.48 -0.58 -6.99
CA PHE A 34 6.88 -0.02 -8.28
C PHE A 34 7.02 -1.09 -9.38
N PRO A 35 7.91 -2.07 -9.26
CA PRO A 35 8.08 -3.09 -10.29
C PRO A 35 6.84 -3.97 -10.46
N LEU A 36 6.03 -4.13 -9.40
CA LEU A 36 4.77 -4.86 -9.51
C LEU A 36 3.78 -4.12 -10.41
N LEU A 37 3.54 -2.83 -10.16
CA LEU A 37 2.60 -2.04 -10.95
C LEU A 37 3.09 -1.85 -12.39
N GLU A 38 4.38 -1.65 -12.60
CA GLU A 38 4.97 -1.56 -13.94
C GLU A 38 4.75 -2.85 -14.72
N SER A 39 5.10 -4.00 -14.14
CA SER A 39 4.89 -5.31 -14.75
C SER A 39 3.41 -5.59 -15.03
N MET A 40 2.53 -5.21 -14.09
CA MET A 40 1.09 -5.40 -14.24
C MET A 40 0.51 -4.52 -15.36
N ALA A 41 1.00 -3.27 -15.49
CA ALA A 41 0.62 -2.36 -16.57
C ALA A 41 1.01 -2.93 -17.94
N GLU A 42 2.22 -3.52 -18.04
CA GLU A 42 2.68 -4.17 -19.27
C GLU A 42 1.80 -5.37 -19.67
N VAL A 43 1.45 -6.20 -18.70
CA VAL A 43 0.58 -7.37 -18.95
C VAL A 43 -0.82 -6.91 -19.33
N TRP A 44 -1.39 -5.96 -18.59
CA TRP A 44 -2.71 -5.38 -18.87
C TRP A 44 -2.79 -4.80 -20.30
N LYS A 45 -1.74 -4.09 -20.72
CA LYS A 45 -1.67 -3.51 -22.07
C LYS A 45 -1.65 -4.58 -23.17
N LYS A 46 -1.00 -5.72 -22.90
CA LYS A 46 -0.82 -6.79 -23.91
C LYS A 46 -1.97 -7.80 -23.95
N ALA A 47 -2.62 -8.04 -22.83
CA ALA A 47 -3.66 -9.07 -22.67
C ALA A 47 -4.75 -8.59 -21.68
N PRO A 48 -5.51 -7.52 -21.98
CA PRO A 48 -6.55 -7.04 -21.09
C PRO A 48 -7.64 -8.08 -20.80
N GLU A 49 -7.91 -8.98 -21.76
CA GLU A 49 -8.88 -10.06 -21.64
C GLU A 49 -8.49 -11.14 -20.60
N ALA A 50 -7.23 -11.15 -20.14
CA ALA A 50 -6.79 -12.06 -19.07
C ALA A 50 -7.32 -11.67 -17.68
N PHE A 51 -7.88 -10.48 -17.55
CA PHE A 51 -8.38 -9.95 -16.28
C PHE A 51 -9.88 -9.62 -16.39
N PRO A 52 -10.64 -9.82 -15.30
CA PRO A 52 -12.04 -9.39 -15.24
C PRO A 52 -12.25 -7.86 -15.28
N GLY A 53 -11.21 -7.08 -15.02
CA GLY A 53 -11.21 -5.62 -15.00
C GLY A 53 -9.78 -5.09 -14.88
N ASN A 54 -9.63 -3.77 -14.69
CA ASN A 54 -8.32 -3.13 -14.60
C ASN A 54 -7.57 -3.54 -13.31
N PRO A 55 -6.49 -4.34 -13.40
CA PRO A 55 -5.77 -4.82 -12.22
C PRO A 55 -5.05 -3.70 -11.45
N LEU A 56 -4.68 -2.61 -12.13
CA LEU A 56 -3.99 -1.47 -11.50
C LEU A 56 -4.94 -0.71 -10.57
N GLU A 57 -6.20 -0.54 -10.97
CA GLU A 57 -7.21 0.09 -10.14
C GLU A 57 -7.53 -0.75 -8.91
N GLU A 58 -7.62 -2.09 -9.08
CA GLU A 58 -7.84 -3.00 -7.97
C GLU A 58 -6.71 -2.90 -6.92
N ILE A 59 -5.46 -2.87 -7.36
CA ILE A 59 -4.32 -2.71 -6.47
C ILE A 59 -4.39 -1.37 -5.75
N LYS A 60 -4.54 -0.27 -6.49
CA LYS A 60 -4.53 1.08 -5.94
C LYS A 60 -5.67 1.35 -4.96
N ASN A 61 -6.83 0.72 -5.15
CA ASN A 61 -7.99 0.98 -4.31
C ASN A 61 -8.11 0.06 -3.10
N ARG A 62 -7.45 -1.11 -3.12
CA ARG A 62 -7.71 -2.16 -2.13
C ARG A 62 -6.48 -2.72 -1.44
N ILE A 63 -5.28 -2.38 -1.91
CA ILE A 63 -4.04 -2.76 -1.23
C ILE A 63 -3.49 -1.58 -0.46
N TYR A 64 -3.38 -1.76 0.84
CA TYR A 64 -2.82 -0.79 1.78
C TYR A 64 -1.40 -1.19 2.12
N VAL A 65 -0.49 -0.24 2.20
CA VAL A 65 0.94 -0.51 2.38
C VAL A 65 1.50 0.31 3.53
N SER A 66 2.20 -0.36 4.44
CA SER A 66 3.06 0.28 5.44
C SER A 66 4.49 0.29 4.90
N PRO A 67 5.06 1.44 4.52
CA PRO A 67 6.47 1.55 4.17
C PRO A 67 7.34 1.34 5.41
N PHE A 68 8.62 0.99 5.22
CA PHE A 68 9.60 1.16 6.28
C PHE A 68 9.84 2.67 6.51
N TYR A 69 10.18 3.05 7.74
CA TYR A 69 10.32 4.47 8.08
C TYR A 69 11.49 5.16 7.35
N GLU A 70 12.48 4.39 6.87
CA GLU A 70 13.61 4.88 6.08
C GLU A 70 13.27 5.09 4.58
N GLU A 71 12.12 4.58 4.14
CA GLU A 71 11.68 4.75 2.76
C GLU A 71 11.02 6.12 2.57
N GLY A 72 11.31 6.76 1.45
CA GLY A 72 10.60 7.98 1.06
C GLY A 72 9.13 7.73 0.81
N ILE A 73 8.27 8.38 1.58
CA ILE A 73 6.82 8.17 1.51
C ILE A 73 6.19 8.79 0.26
N ASP A 74 6.80 9.83 -0.29
CA ASP A 74 6.25 10.58 -1.42
C ASP A 74 6.10 9.74 -2.67
N ASP A 75 7.08 8.88 -2.95
CA ASP A 75 7.02 7.97 -4.09
C ASP A 75 5.85 7.01 -3.96
N LEU A 76 5.59 6.49 -2.75
CA LEU A 76 4.47 5.61 -2.48
C LEU A 76 3.14 6.37 -2.62
N ILE A 77 3.03 7.58 -2.06
CA ILE A 77 1.82 8.43 -2.17
C ILE A 77 1.51 8.72 -3.64
N ASN A 78 2.53 9.09 -4.43
CA ASN A 78 2.37 9.33 -5.86
C ASN A 78 1.90 8.10 -6.63
N LEU A 79 2.30 6.92 -6.18
CA LEU A 79 2.01 5.66 -6.85
C LEU A 79 0.61 5.12 -6.56
N ILE A 80 0.18 5.13 -5.30
CA ILE A 80 -1.08 4.49 -4.86
C ILE A 80 -2.09 5.45 -4.22
N GLY A 81 -1.68 6.68 -3.94
CA GLY A 81 -2.50 7.65 -3.22
C GLY A 81 -2.34 7.59 -1.70
N VAL A 82 -2.60 8.71 -1.04
CA VAL A 82 -2.45 8.88 0.41
C VAL A 82 -3.38 7.96 1.22
N ASP A 83 -4.55 7.64 0.67
CA ASP A 83 -5.60 6.87 1.35
C ASP A 83 -5.24 5.38 1.54
N GLN A 84 -4.24 4.87 0.85
CA GLN A 84 -3.74 3.50 0.92
C GLN A 84 -2.44 3.36 1.70
N VAL A 85 -1.87 4.48 2.18
CA VAL A 85 -0.64 4.44 2.96
C VAL A 85 -0.97 4.27 4.45
N LEU A 86 -0.30 3.30 5.08
CA LEU A 86 -0.41 3.02 6.51
C LEU A 86 0.87 3.43 7.22
N TYR A 87 0.75 3.94 8.43
CA TYR A 87 1.89 4.10 9.31
C TYR A 87 2.17 2.82 10.07
N GLY A 88 3.46 2.50 10.22
CA GLY A 88 3.95 1.45 11.09
C GLY A 88 5.32 1.84 11.68
N SER A 89 5.47 1.76 12.99
CA SER A 89 6.70 2.14 13.69
C SER A 89 7.72 1.01 13.82
N ASP A 90 7.24 -0.22 13.61
CA ASP A 90 7.99 -1.46 13.90
C ASP A 90 8.49 -1.55 15.36
N TRP A 91 7.94 -0.73 16.26
CA TRP A 91 8.26 -0.78 17.69
C TRP A 91 7.70 -2.08 18.31
N PRO A 92 8.41 -2.81 19.18
CA PRO A 92 9.68 -2.44 19.82
C PRO A 92 10.94 -3.11 19.19
N HIS A 93 10.93 -3.38 17.91
CA HIS A 93 12.08 -3.99 17.24
C HIS A 93 13.27 -3.02 17.22
N PRO A 94 14.53 -3.53 17.27
CA PRO A 94 15.72 -2.67 17.28
C PRO A 94 15.85 -1.76 16.05
N GLU A 95 15.34 -2.21 14.91
CA GLU A 95 15.28 -1.46 13.67
C GLU A 95 14.10 -0.50 13.58
N GLY A 96 13.15 -0.57 14.52
CA GLY A 96 11.96 0.29 14.55
C GLY A 96 12.24 1.69 15.09
N LEU A 97 11.24 2.56 15.00
CA LEU A 97 11.32 3.90 15.57
C LEU A 97 11.29 3.87 17.10
N ALA A 98 12.35 4.40 17.72
CA ALA A 98 12.42 4.52 19.19
C ALA A 98 11.28 5.37 19.76
N GLU A 99 10.90 6.43 19.03
CA GLU A 99 9.79 7.31 19.33
C GLU A 99 8.75 7.26 18.19
N PRO A 100 7.80 6.31 18.25
CA PRO A 100 6.87 6.05 17.14
C PRO A 100 6.11 7.28 16.63
N THR A 101 5.71 8.18 17.53
CA THR A 101 4.96 9.39 17.17
C THR A 101 5.78 10.41 16.39
N HIS A 102 7.11 10.32 16.43
CA HIS A 102 8.00 11.22 15.67
C HIS A 102 7.93 10.98 14.15
N TYR A 103 7.32 9.89 13.69
CA TYR A 103 7.08 9.70 12.26
C TYR A 103 6.34 10.87 11.60
N VAL A 104 5.51 11.57 12.38
CA VAL A 104 4.79 12.75 11.88
C VAL A 104 5.73 13.83 11.32
N THR A 105 6.97 13.91 11.79
CA THR A 105 7.96 14.89 11.27
C THR A 105 8.33 14.60 9.81
N ALA A 106 8.32 13.34 9.40
CA ALA A 106 8.55 12.97 8.00
C ALA A 106 7.36 13.35 7.09
N LEU A 107 6.21 13.69 7.67
CA LEU A 107 4.98 14.04 6.96
C LEU A 107 4.68 15.54 6.99
N GLU A 108 5.54 16.38 7.57
CA GLU A 108 5.27 17.82 7.77
C GLU A 108 4.98 18.60 6.47
N HIS A 109 5.46 18.10 5.35
CA HIS A 109 5.20 18.67 4.02
C HIS A 109 3.80 18.37 3.47
N LEU A 110 3.07 17.43 4.08
CA LEU A 110 1.70 17.07 3.71
C LEU A 110 0.68 17.92 4.46
N SER A 111 -0.56 17.95 3.97
CA SER A 111 -1.67 18.57 4.69
C SER A 111 -1.93 17.86 6.03
N LEU A 112 -2.46 18.59 7.02
CA LEU A 112 -2.83 17.98 8.32
C LEU A 112 -3.86 16.85 8.17
N GLU A 113 -4.73 16.93 7.17
CA GLU A 113 -5.67 15.88 6.85
C GLU A 113 -4.95 14.61 6.38
N ASP A 114 -3.99 14.74 5.48
CA ASP A 114 -3.23 13.59 4.95
C ASP A 114 -2.31 12.98 6.02
N GLN A 115 -1.69 13.80 6.86
CA GLN A 115 -0.96 13.33 8.04
C GLN A 115 -1.86 12.48 8.94
N ALA A 116 -3.07 12.95 9.27
CA ALA A 116 -4.02 12.22 10.10
C ALA A 116 -4.49 10.90 9.45
N LYS A 117 -4.66 10.88 8.13
CA LYS A 117 -4.97 9.66 7.38
C LYS A 117 -3.88 8.62 7.55
N ILE A 118 -2.62 8.99 7.27
CA ILE A 118 -1.47 8.08 7.35
C ILE A 118 -1.24 7.61 8.78
N MET A 119 -1.25 8.52 9.77
CA MET A 119 -0.94 8.22 11.16
C MET A 119 -1.96 7.33 11.87
N GLY A 120 -3.11 7.02 11.26
CA GLY A 120 -4.07 6.09 11.84
C GLY A 120 -5.44 6.06 11.17
N GLY A 121 -5.85 7.13 10.51
CA GLY A 121 -7.17 7.21 9.86
C GLY A 121 -7.38 6.11 8.81
N ASN A 122 -6.37 5.81 8.01
CA ASN A 122 -6.44 4.76 6.98
C ASN A 122 -6.55 3.37 7.61
N LEU A 123 -5.77 3.08 8.65
CA LEU A 123 -5.86 1.81 9.38
C LEU A 123 -7.23 1.67 10.04
N GLY A 124 -7.75 2.73 10.67
CA GLY A 124 -9.09 2.74 11.22
C GLY A 124 -10.15 2.34 10.19
N ARG A 125 -10.11 2.94 9.00
CA ARG A 125 -11.03 2.59 7.90
C ARG A 125 -10.82 1.18 7.35
N LEU A 126 -9.61 0.65 7.41
CA LEU A 126 -9.32 -0.71 6.94
C LEU A 126 -9.93 -1.77 7.87
N VAL A 127 -9.91 -1.56 9.19
CA VAL A 127 -10.32 -2.57 10.17
C VAL A 127 -11.78 -2.46 10.63
N THR A 128 -12.46 -1.35 10.31
CA THR A 128 -13.87 -1.10 10.75
C THR A 128 -14.92 -1.35 9.67
N THR A 129 -14.53 -1.86 8.51
CA THR A 129 -15.45 -2.18 7.38
C THR A 129 -16.01 -3.58 7.42
#